data_2db8fe06aff8ec72834d5366e62adf90
#
_entry.id   2db8fe06aff8ec72834d5366e62adf90
#
_cell.length_a   1.000
_cell.length_b   1.000
_cell.length_c   1.000
_cell.angle_alpha   90.00
_cell.angle_beta   90.00
_cell.angle_gamma   90.00
#
_symmetry.space_group_name_H-M   'P 1'
#
loop_
_entity.id
_entity.type
_entity.pdbx_description
1 polymer ?
#
loop_
_entity_poly.entity_id
_entity_poly.type
_entity_poly.pdbx_seq_one_letter_code
_entity_poly.pdbx_strand_id
1 'polypeptide(L)'
;MLLSGLNVISFCLLGMAVPGAPVALYFYGKSRNLALAIALTPIFSIGINFFFLQILNYAGLKVDLRIIAAIEVIATMLGTFVILKRNKPFTNVLKSGFFAVAVVVPATILGIAIWQRAYSGFVFLAANQDAYNHNRWIYRIASTGSALTQDALITSPFQDLGASGGFYPLAWHSWVAVWSSVTGLTVPVASLVSVILIWTVVLPLGLVALAQLWAPTVRHLGLIAAVLAQVYPLVPGVPMTWGSMTSVVGIAILPASLAAGVCMLRGTQKIMLGILLVVPATLFFIHTPEAVSLLVLLTAVAATELRNFSRVVLRAVLLGLASFLVPILYVFRETIFSNSSSLKTMWGAAHPSWELAFGTFFMVNVNAQAGFTILSLLFVVGLLAASSFEKEKWLVIGVFFLFLVFLTSGASTGLLSHFRVLTSPWYASYERTLWVVVPFAALMSAYPLAKILPSNLLLGRATKTVSLIGFCALTILIVQEAVGPTISKIRNGPAVSAFIGQGDLDVIEDLDGVLGREKIAISFEADGSTYGYMYKGLRVTSGTPMNPEGASSDNLASIYQNIRDLCSSDISKDAFSNEKVGAVVFGKRGVWGQTIWTDSEIRRLPGLTTISTGEFLVLTVPDFAKC
;
A
#
# COMPACT_ATOMS: atom_id res chain seq x y z
N MET A 1 25.70 -4.50 8.70
CA MET A 1 24.62 -3.88 9.49
C MET A 1 24.61 -2.34 9.42
N LEU A 2 25.71 -1.62 9.70
CA LEU A 2 25.74 -0.13 9.65
C LEU A 2 25.46 0.44 8.25
N LEU A 3 26.01 -0.13 7.18
CA LEU A 3 25.76 0.28 5.79
C LEU A 3 24.30 0.09 5.39
N SER A 4 23.67 -1.01 5.82
CA SER A 4 22.24 -1.24 5.54
C SER A 4 21.33 -0.24 6.26
N GLY A 5 21.70 0.18 7.47
CA GLY A 5 20.97 1.24 8.20
C GLY A 5 21.07 2.60 7.53
N LEU A 6 22.23 2.99 7.02
CA LEU A 6 22.42 4.22 6.26
C LEU A 6 21.62 4.22 4.95
N ASN A 7 21.56 3.09 4.26
CA ASN A 7 20.77 2.94 3.04
C ASN A 7 19.26 3.13 3.33
N VAL A 8 18.75 2.55 4.42
CA VAL A 8 17.35 2.74 4.85
C VAL A 8 17.08 4.20 5.18
N ILE A 9 17.94 4.86 5.96
CA ILE A 9 17.80 6.28 6.31
C ILE A 9 17.82 7.14 5.04
N SER A 10 18.75 6.88 4.13
CA SER A 10 18.85 7.61 2.86
C SER A 10 17.60 7.43 2.00
N PHE A 11 17.07 6.20 1.90
CA PHE A 11 15.82 5.91 1.21
C PHE A 11 14.66 6.70 1.81
N CYS A 12 14.53 6.68 3.14
CA CYS A 12 13.47 7.40 3.84
C CYS A 12 13.56 8.92 3.61
N LEU A 13 14.73 9.52 3.76
CA LEU A 13 14.90 10.97 3.63
C LEU A 13 14.74 11.44 2.19
N LEU A 14 15.42 10.80 1.25
CA LEU A 14 15.38 11.19 -0.16
C LEU A 14 14.00 10.89 -0.75
N GLY A 15 13.50 9.68 -0.58
CA GLY A 15 12.20 9.31 -1.12
C GLY A 15 11.05 10.18 -0.61
N MET A 16 11.05 10.53 0.69
CA MET A 16 10.03 11.41 1.24
C MET A 16 10.11 12.84 0.73
N ALA A 17 11.32 13.40 0.58
CA ALA A 17 11.51 14.82 0.31
C ALA A 17 11.67 15.16 -1.18
N VAL A 18 12.22 14.27 -1.97
CA VAL A 18 12.64 14.55 -3.36
C VAL A 18 11.68 13.89 -4.35
N PRO A 19 11.14 14.62 -5.32
CA PRO A 19 11.25 16.05 -5.57
C PRO A 19 10.12 16.91 -4.94
N GLY A 20 9.31 16.36 -4.05
CA GLY A 20 8.07 16.97 -3.54
C GLY A 20 8.23 18.16 -2.61
N ALA A 21 9.37 18.28 -1.90
CA ALA A 21 9.56 19.31 -0.87
C ALA A 21 9.33 20.77 -1.33
N PRO A 22 9.80 21.22 -2.50
CA PRO A 22 9.53 22.59 -2.96
C PRO A 22 8.03 22.87 -3.11
N VAL A 23 7.29 21.92 -3.70
CA VAL A 23 5.84 22.07 -3.92
C VAL A 23 5.11 22.13 -2.57
N ALA A 24 5.48 21.27 -1.63
CA ALA A 24 4.91 21.25 -0.29
C ALA A 24 5.21 22.53 0.50
N LEU A 25 6.43 23.06 0.40
CA LEU A 25 6.80 24.35 1.01
C LEU A 25 6.02 25.51 0.40
N TYR A 26 5.84 25.52 -0.90
CA TYR A 26 5.01 26.51 -1.58
C TYR A 26 3.56 26.44 -1.09
N PHE A 27 3.00 25.22 -1.01
CA PHE A 27 1.67 24.97 -0.46
C PHE A 27 1.55 25.45 0.99
N TYR A 28 2.56 25.18 1.84
CA TYR A 28 2.59 25.69 3.20
C TYR A 28 2.51 27.22 3.25
N GLY A 29 3.25 27.92 2.41
CA GLY A 29 3.20 29.37 2.31
C GLY A 29 1.79 29.93 2.08
N LYS A 30 0.90 29.14 1.49
CA LYS A 30 -0.49 29.50 1.17
C LYS A 30 -1.49 28.99 2.20
N SER A 31 -1.37 27.72 2.62
CA SER A 31 -2.33 27.06 3.53
C SER A 31 -2.05 27.34 5.01
N ARG A 32 -0.82 27.66 5.35
CA ARG A 32 -0.33 27.78 6.74
C ARG A 32 -0.51 26.50 7.58
N ASN A 33 -0.85 25.37 6.94
CA ASN A 33 -0.97 24.08 7.60
C ASN A 33 0.28 23.26 7.32
N LEU A 34 1.16 23.18 8.31
CA LEU A 34 2.46 22.51 8.15
C LEU A 34 2.34 20.98 8.20
N ALA A 35 1.46 20.43 9.04
CA ALA A 35 1.22 19.00 9.09
C ALA A 35 0.77 18.49 7.70
N LEU A 36 -0.14 19.23 7.06
CA LEU A 36 -0.59 18.93 5.71
C LEU A 36 0.53 19.06 4.69
N ALA A 37 1.34 20.12 4.76
CA ALA A 37 2.46 20.30 3.83
C ALA A 37 3.46 19.15 3.91
N ILE A 38 3.84 18.72 5.14
CA ILE A 38 4.75 17.59 5.34
C ILE A 38 4.11 16.29 4.82
N ALA A 39 2.81 16.04 5.12
CA ALA A 39 2.11 14.85 4.66
C ALA A 39 1.98 14.79 3.12
N LEU A 40 1.85 15.94 2.45
CA LEU A 40 1.77 16.03 0.99
C LEU A 40 3.13 15.87 0.30
N THR A 41 4.25 16.07 1.01
CA THR A 41 5.58 16.01 0.42
C THR A 41 5.83 14.68 -0.31
N PRO A 42 5.63 13.49 0.30
CA PRO A 42 5.83 12.23 -0.40
C PRO A 42 4.81 12.00 -1.53
N ILE A 43 3.59 12.53 -1.42
CA ILE A 43 2.59 12.42 -2.47
C ILE A 43 3.06 13.17 -3.72
N PHE A 44 3.59 14.39 -3.54
CA PHE A 44 4.21 15.13 -4.64
C PHE A 44 5.48 14.45 -5.16
N SER A 45 6.29 13.86 -4.26
CA SER A 45 7.49 13.11 -4.65
C SER A 45 7.15 11.94 -5.57
N ILE A 46 6.17 11.12 -5.17
CA ILE A 46 5.69 9.98 -5.96
C ILE A 46 5.11 10.46 -7.30
N GLY A 47 4.26 11.48 -7.27
CA GLY A 47 3.59 11.99 -8.49
C GLY A 47 4.56 12.59 -9.48
N ILE A 48 5.45 13.49 -9.04
CA ILE A 48 6.41 14.16 -9.92
C ILE A 48 7.38 13.15 -10.52
N ASN A 49 7.91 12.23 -9.70
CA ASN A 49 8.79 11.15 -10.16
C ASN A 49 8.12 10.30 -11.25
N PHE A 50 6.89 9.86 -11.00
CA PHE A 50 6.15 9.05 -11.95
C PHE A 50 5.87 9.79 -13.25
N PHE A 51 5.31 11.00 -13.20
CA PHE A 51 4.98 11.75 -14.40
C PHE A 51 6.22 12.13 -15.20
N PHE A 52 7.32 12.46 -14.54
CA PHE A 52 8.59 12.75 -15.20
C PHE A 52 9.11 11.51 -15.94
N LEU A 53 9.12 10.34 -15.28
CA LEU A 53 9.54 9.09 -15.90
C LEU A 53 8.62 8.70 -17.07
N GLN A 54 7.29 8.86 -16.92
CA GLN A 54 6.33 8.62 -18.00
C GLN A 54 6.60 9.49 -19.23
N ILE A 55 6.84 10.80 -19.05
CA ILE A 55 7.16 11.72 -20.15
C ILE A 55 8.39 11.24 -20.91
N LEU A 56 9.46 10.88 -20.21
CA LEU A 56 10.69 10.38 -20.83
C LEU A 56 10.44 9.07 -21.58
N ASN A 57 9.74 8.13 -20.99
CA ASN A 57 9.47 6.84 -21.61
C ASN A 57 8.54 6.95 -22.82
N TYR A 58 7.52 7.83 -22.81
CA TYR A 58 6.69 8.10 -24.00
C TYR A 58 7.50 8.80 -25.11
N ALA A 59 8.55 9.54 -24.78
CA ALA A 59 9.50 10.08 -25.73
C ALA A 59 10.50 9.01 -26.24
N GLY A 60 10.36 7.75 -25.87
CA GLY A 60 11.24 6.65 -26.27
C GLY A 60 12.57 6.61 -25.50
N LEU A 61 12.72 7.41 -24.44
CA LEU A 61 13.96 7.49 -23.67
C LEU A 61 13.89 6.52 -22.48
N LYS A 62 14.76 5.52 -22.48
CA LYS A 62 15.05 4.67 -21.31
C LYS A 62 16.28 5.23 -20.62
N VAL A 63 16.11 5.74 -19.40
CA VAL A 63 17.15 6.48 -18.68
C VAL A 63 17.54 5.73 -17.42
N ASP A 64 18.85 5.71 -17.11
CA ASP A 64 19.31 5.21 -15.81
C ASP A 64 18.60 5.99 -14.68
N LEU A 65 17.92 5.29 -13.79
CA LEU A 65 17.13 5.89 -12.71
C LEU A 65 17.99 6.73 -11.75
N ARG A 66 19.29 6.48 -11.68
CA ARG A 66 20.24 7.30 -10.89
C ARG A 66 20.38 8.70 -11.46
N ILE A 67 20.35 8.84 -12.81
CA ILE A 67 20.37 10.14 -13.48
C ILE A 67 19.08 10.91 -13.18
N ILE A 68 17.92 10.21 -13.23
CA ILE A 68 16.63 10.80 -12.85
C ILE A 68 16.67 11.32 -11.42
N ALA A 69 17.11 10.50 -10.48
CA ALA A 69 17.26 10.91 -9.09
C ALA A 69 18.19 12.11 -8.90
N ALA A 70 19.32 12.15 -9.62
CA ALA A 70 20.24 13.30 -9.56
C ALA A 70 19.58 14.59 -10.06
N ILE A 71 18.83 14.52 -11.16
CA ILE A 71 18.07 15.66 -11.69
C ILE A 71 17.03 16.13 -10.66
N GLU A 72 16.29 15.20 -10.06
CA GLU A 72 15.27 15.50 -9.05
C GLU A 72 15.86 16.11 -7.78
N VAL A 73 17.03 15.64 -7.32
CA VAL A 73 17.76 16.24 -6.19
C VAL A 73 18.14 17.69 -6.50
N ILE A 74 18.76 17.94 -7.66
CA ILE A 74 19.16 19.28 -8.09
C ILE A 74 17.92 20.20 -8.20
N ALA A 75 16.86 19.73 -8.84
CA ALA A 75 15.61 20.49 -8.98
C ALA A 75 14.98 20.80 -7.60
N THR A 76 15.04 19.86 -6.67
CA THR A 76 14.56 20.03 -5.29
C THR A 76 15.37 21.09 -4.55
N MET A 77 16.70 21.05 -4.64
CA MET A 77 17.57 22.04 -4.00
C MET A 77 17.32 23.44 -4.55
N LEU A 78 17.28 23.59 -5.88
CA LEU A 78 17.03 24.87 -6.55
C LEU A 78 15.62 25.40 -6.25
N GLY A 79 14.60 24.57 -6.35
CA GLY A 79 13.21 24.93 -6.06
C GLY A 79 13.02 25.35 -4.61
N THR A 80 13.60 24.60 -3.67
CA THR A 80 13.58 24.94 -2.23
C THR A 80 14.26 26.27 -1.97
N PHE A 81 15.44 26.48 -2.54
CA PHE A 81 16.17 27.76 -2.41
C PHE A 81 15.34 28.94 -2.91
N VAL A 82 14.74 28.84 -4.10
CA VAL A 82 13.89 29.90 -4.68
C VAL A 82 12.70 30.22 -3.78
N ILE A 83 12.03 29.19 -3.24
CA ILE A 83 10.85 29.37 -2.38
C ILE A 83 11.25 30.01 -1.05
N LEU A 84 12.32 29.54 -0.43
CA LEU A 84 12.81 30.10 0.83
C LEU A 84 13.25 31.56 0.68
N LYS A 85 13.88 31.92 -0.44
CA LYS A 85 14.25 33.30 -0.74
C LYS A 85 13.03 34.22 -0.90
N ARG A 86 11.93 33.71 -1.48
CA ARG A 86 10.70 34.50 -1.71
C ARG A 86 9.80 34.59 -0.47
N ASN A 87 9.78 33.59 0.36
CA ASN A 87 8.88 33.49 1.51
C ASN A 87 9.64 33.73 2.82
N LYS A 88 9.73 34.97 3.26
CA LYS A 88 10.13 35.26 4.65
C LYS A 88 8.96 34.86 5.58
N PRO A 89 9.07 34.04 6.58
CA PRO A 89 10.15 33.74 7.54
C PRO A 89 10.33 32.23 7.84
N PHE A 90 11.52 31.74 7.61
CA PHE A 90 11.95 30.37 7.93
C PHE A 90 11.84 30.02 9.44
N THR A 91 12.02 31.01 10.30
CA THR A 91 11.96 30.81 11.77
C THR A 91 10.59 30.31 12.27
N ASN A 92 9.49 30.75 11.65
CA ASN A 92 8.14 30.29 12.00
C ASN A 92 7.84 28.89 11.45
N VAL A 93 8.42 28.54 10.29
CA VAL A 93 8.33 27.19 9.71
C VAL A 93 9.00 26.17 10.62
N LEU A 94 10.21 26.46 11.10
CA LEU A 94 10.93 25.55 12.01
C LEU A 94 10.19 25.32 13.32
N LYS A 95 9.67 26.38 13.97
CA LYS A 95 8.93 26.25 15.22
C LYS A 95 7.64 25.44 15.06
N SER A 96 6.84 25.73 14.05
CA SER A 96 5.59 24.98 13.80
C SER A 96 5.87 23.59 13.26
N GLY A 97 7.00 23.37 12.54
CA GLY A 97 7.47 22.07 12.07
C GLY A 97 7.86 21.14 13.18
N PHE A 98 8.64 21.63 14.10
CA PHE A 98 9.03 20.87 15.28
C PHE A 98 7.80 20.40 16.07
N PHE A 99 6.81 21.27 16.25
CA PHE A 99 5.57 20.91 16.94
C PHE A 99 4.77 19.84 16.18
N ALA A 100 4.59 19.98 14.86
CA ALA A 100 3.86 19.01 14.05
C ALA A 100 4.54 17.62 14.06
N VAL A 101 5.87 17.60 13.95
CA VAL A 101 6.66 16.36 14.04
C VAL A 101 6.60 15.77 15.45
N ALA A 102 6.79 16.58 16.49
CA ALA A 102 6.75 16.11 17.88
C ALA A 102 5.39 15.49 18.25
N VAL A 103 4.29 16.02 17.72
CA VAL A 103 2.93 15.49 17.93
C VAL A 103 2.76 14.10 17.29
N VAL A 104 3.45 13.81 16.19
CA VAL A 104 3.32 12.55 15.46
C VAL A 104 4.28 11.46 15.95
N VAL A 105 5.36 11.85 16.64
CA VAL A 105 6.40 10.92 17.13
C VAL A 105 5.84 9.73 17.91
N PRO A 106 4.89 9.88 18.87
CA PRO A 106 4.34 8.73 19.60
C PRO A 106 3.66 7.71 18.67
N ALA A 107 2.88 8.18 17.69
CA ALA A 107 2.23 7.31 16.71
C ALA A 107 3.25 6.59 15.82
N THR A 108 4.28 7.31 15.39
CA THR A 108 5.37 6.75 14.58
C THR A 108 6.15 5.68 15.35
N ILE A 109 6.53 5.94 16.60
CA ILE A 109 7.24 4.97 17.44
C ILE A 109 6.39 3.72 17.65
N LEU A 110 5.11 3.89 17.99
CA LEU A 110 4.18 2.77 18.17
C LEU A 110 4.04 1.96 16.87
N GLY A 111 3.82 2.63 15.75
CA GLY A 111 3.72 1.98 14.45
C GLY A 111 4.97 1.19 14.10
N ILE A 112 6.15 1.80 14.21
CA ILE A 112 7.43 1.11 13.95
C ILE A 112 7.60 -0.11 14.89
N ALA A 113 7.25 0.01 16.17
CA ALA A 113 7.35 -1.10 17.11
C ALA A 113 6.41 -2.27 16.75
N ILE A 114 5.20 -1.98 16.26
CA ILE A 114 4.27 -2.99 15.76
C ILE A 114 4.85 -3.71 14.54
N TRP A 115 5.34 -2.96 13.55
CA TRP A 115 5.93 -3.52 12.35
C TRP A 115 7.18 -4.34 12.65
N GLN A 116 8.08 -3.83 13.51
CA GLN A 116 9.27 -4.53 13.92
C GLN A 116 8.94 -5.88 14.58
N ARG A 117 7.93 -5.92 15.45
CA ARG A 117 7.49 -7.18 16.09
C ARG A 117 6.82 -8.12 15.09
N ALA A 118 6.02 -7.59 14.17
CA ALA A 118 5.36 -8.41 13.15
C ALA A 118 6.36 -9.08 12.21
N TYR A 119 7.44 -8.39 11.86
CA TYR A 119 8.50 -8.88 10.97
C TYR A 119 9.74 -9.39 11.71
N SER A 120 9.67 -9.61 13.02
CA SER A 120 10.81 -10.12 13.80
C SER A 120 11.27 -11.48 13.28
N GLY A 121 12.55 -11.56 12.90
CA GLY A 121 13.17 -12.76 12.32
C GLY A 121 12.91 -12.98 10.83
N PHE A 122 12.14 -12.10 10.18
CA PHE A 122 11.87 -12.16 8.74
C PHE A 122 12.45 -10.94 8.02
N VAL A 123 12.81 -11.11 6.76
CA VAL A 123 13.36 -10.03 5.93
C VAL A 123 12.26 -9.33 5.15
N PHE A 124 11.34 -10.09 4.56
CA PHE A 124 10.19 -9.57 3.83
C PHE A 124 9.11 -10.65 3.64
N LEU A 125 7.92 -10.23 3.21
CA LEU A 125 6.80 -11.11 2.89
C LEU A 125 7.04 -11.78 1.53
N ALA A 126 7.05 -13.11 1.49
CA ALA A 126 7.45 -13.85 0.30
C ALA A 126 6.31 -14.34 -0.57
N ALA A 127 5.30 -14.93 -0.01
CA ALA A 127 4.49 -15.88 -0.74
C ALA A 127 3.07 -15.40 -0.98
N ASN A 128 2.93 -14.14 -1.31
CA ASN A 128 1.65 -13.65 -1.79
C ASN A 128 1.81 -13.17 -3.22
N GLN A 129 0.92 -13.59 -4.10
CA GLN A 129 0.95 -13.26 -5.51
C GLN A 129 1.00 -11.74 -5.75
N ASP A 130 0.25 -10.95 -4.96
CA ASP A 130 0.26 -9.49 -5.09
C ASP A 130 1.63 -8.91 -4.69
N ALA A 131 2.21 -9.34 -3.56
CA ALA A 131 3.53 -8.88 -3.13
C ALA A 131 4.62 -9.25 -4.14
N TYR A 132 4.56 -10.46 -4.69
CA TYR A 132 5.44 -10.90 -5.78
C TYR A 132 5.32 -9.99 -7.00
N ASN A 133 4.11 -9.76 -7.49
CA ASN A 133 3.86 -8.93 -8.65
C ASN A 133 4.37 -7.50 -8.46
N HIS A 134 4.07 -6.88 -7.30
CA HIS A 134 4.56 -5.54 -6.97
C HIS A 134 6.09 -5.46 -7.01
N ASN A 135 6.78 -6.39 -6.35
CA ASN A 135 8.24 -6.39 -6.30
C ASN A 135 8.85 -6.67 -7.69
N ARG A 136 8.25 -7.54 -8.48
CA ARG A 136 8.68 -7.82 -9.86
C ARG A 136 8.57 -6.57 -10.74
N TRP A 137 7.47 -5.85 -10.68
CA TRP A 137 7.29 -4.62 -11.45
C TRP A 137 8.29 -3.54 -11.05
N ILE A 138 8.52 -3.36 -9.74
CA ILE A 138 9.57 -2.45 -9.26
C ILE A 138 10.95 -2.85 -9.81
N TYR A 139 11.28 -4.14 -9.74
CA TYR A 139 12.55 -4.64 -10.25
C TYR A 139 12.68 -4.42 -11.77
N ARG A 140 11.61 -4.67 -12.53
CA ARG A 140 11.59 -4.41 -13.98
C ARG A 140 11.80 -2.93 -14.28
N ILE A 141 11.13 -2.03 -13.60
CA ILE A 141 11.33 -0.59 -13.75
C ILE A 141 12.77 -0.21 -13.42
N ALA A 142 13.32 -0.74 -12.32
CA ALA A 142 14.70 -0.48 -11.89
C ALA A 142 15.73 -0.97 -12.93
N SER A 143 15.51 -2.11 -13.53
CA SER A 143 16.43 -2.72 -14.48
C SER A 143 16.31 -2.18 -15.92
N THR A 144 15.11 -1.73 -16.33
CA THR A 144 14.86 -1.27 -17.71
C THR A 144 14.86 0.26 -17.85
N GLY A 145 14.71 1.01 -16.75
CA GLY A 145 14.49 2.46 -16.79
C GLY A 145 13.14 2.85 -17.40
N SER A 146 12.17 1.93 -17.47
CA SER A 146 10.85 2.17 -18.06
C SER A 146 9.73 1.84 -17.10
N ALA A 147 8.82 2.80 -16.89
CA ALA A 147 7.57 2.65 -16.14
C ALA A 147 6.34 2.53 -17.05
N LEU A 148 6.52 2.30 -18.34
CA LEU A 148 5.40 1.97 -19.23
C LEU A 148 4.83 0.60 -18.85
N THR A 149 3.51 0.50 -18.83
CA THR A 149 2.80 -0.73 -18.45
C THR A 149 3.26 -1.94 -19.27
N GLN A 150 3.45 -1.75 -20.57
CA GLN A 150 3.93 -2.78 -21.48
C GLN A 150 5.34 -3.31 -21.16
N ASP A 151 6.21 -2.48 -20.55
CA ASP A 151 7.58 -2.87 -20.18
C ASP A 151 7.65 -3.43 -18.76
N ALA A 152 6.81 -2.91 -17.85
CA ALA A 152 6.82 -3.25 -16.44
C ALA A 152 6.03 -4.53 -16.11
N LEU A 153 4.89 -4.76 -16.79
CA LEU A 153 3.98 -5.88 -16.50
C LEU A 153 4.30 -7.18 -17.25
N ILE A 154 5.49 -7.32 -17.82
CA ILE A 154 5.91 -8.59 -18.43
C ILE A 154 5.87 -9.72 -17.40
N THR A 155 5.19 -10.80 -17.72
CA THR A 155 4.91 -11.90 -16.80
C THR A 155 6.09 -12.84 -16.59
N SER A 156 7.00 -12.93 -17.55
CA SER A 156 8.19 -13.75 -17.43
C SER A 156 9.44 -12.94 -17.79
N PRO A 157 10.55 -13.06 -17.05
CA PRO A 157 11.83 -12.46 -17.42
C PRO A 157 12.46 -13.07 -18.68
N PHE A 158 11.95 -14.24 -19.12
CA PHE A 158 12.50 -15.01 -20.26
C PHE A 158 11.57 -15.04 -21.47
N GLN A 159 10.36 -14.52 -21.33
CA GLN A 159 9.38 -14.47 -22.41
C GLN A 159 9.06 -13.01 -22.70
N ASP A 160 9.32 -12.59 -23.92
CA ASP A 160 8.67 -11.44 -24.54
C ASP A 160 7.18 -11.77 -24.83
N LEU A 161 6.53 -12.49 -23.95
CA LEU A 161 5.08 -12.61 -23.94
C LEU A 161 4.57 -11.22 -23.64
N GLY A 162 4.10 -10.56 -24.67
CA GLY A 162 3.59 -9.21 -24.62
C GLY A 162 2.74 -9.03 -23.37
N ALA A 163 2.96 -7.94 -22.65
CA ALA A 163 2.15 -7.60 -21.52
C ALA A 163 0.69 -7.77 -21.94
N SER A 164 -0.06 -8.59 -21.22
CA SER A 164 -1.51 -8.56 -21.36
C SER A 164 -1.90 -7.10 -21.22
N GLY A 165 -2.40 -6.48 -22.30
CA GLY A 165 -2.52 -5.03 -22.50
C GLY A 165 -3.47 -4.32 -21.52
N GLY A 166 -3.32 -4.57 -20.22
CA GLY A 166 -4.08 -3.99 -19.15
C GLY A 166 -3.40 -2.75 -18.56
N PHE A 167 -4.18 -1.80 -18.13
CA PHE A 167 -3.72 -0.67 -17.31
C PHE A 167 -3.42 -1.17 -15.89
N TYR A 168 -2.28 -0.75 -15.34
CA TYR A 168 -1.97 -0.88 -13.92
C TYR A 168 -1.34 0.42 -13.37
N PRO A 169 -1.71 0.88 -12.16
CA PRO A 169 -1.16 2.08 -11.54
C PRO A 169 0.28 1.83 -11.05
N LEU A 170 1.27 2.51 -11.64
CA LEU A 170 2.69 2.26 -11.40
C LEU A 170 3.43 3.41 -10.67
N ALA A 171 2.73 4.42 -10.13
CA ALA A 171 3.42 5.58 -9.55
C ALA A 171 4.26 5.21 -8.31
N TRP A 172 3.69 4.44 -7.38
CA TRP A 172 4.44 3.96 -6.22
C TRP A 172 5.61 3.04 -6.62
N HIS A 173 5.39 2.15 -7.59
CA HIS A 173 6.42 1.24 -8.08
C HIS A 173 7.61 1.99 -8.69
N SER A 174 7.33 3.02 -9.50
CA SER A 174 8.36 3.87 -10.12
C SER A 174 9.20 4.59 -9.08
N TRP A 175 8.53 5.17 -8.09
CA TRP A 175 9.18 5.88 -6.99
C TRP A 175 10.07 4.94 -6.15
N VAL A 176 9.60 3.74 -5.79
CA VAL A 176 10.41 2.74 -5.10
C VAL A 176 11.58 2.30 -5.96
N ALA A 177 11.39 2.09 -7.27
CA ALA A 177 12.45 1.70 -8.20
C ALA A 177 13.57 2.74 -8.26
N VAL A 178 13.23 4.04 -8.38
CA VAL A 178 14.23 5.12 -8.43
C VAL A 178 15.05 5.13 -7.15
N TRP A 179 14.41 5.15 -5.98
CA TRP A 179 15.12 5.30 -4.71
C TRP A 179 15.84 4.02 -4.27
N SER A 180 15.36 2.84 -4.62
CA SER A 180 16.10 1.58 -4.42
C SER A 180 17.40 1.55 -5.24
N SER A 181 17.33 1.99 -6.51
CA SER A 181 18.49 2.04 -7.41
C SER A 181 19.60 3.00 -6.92
N VAL A 182 19.22 4.08 -6.23
CA VAL A 182 20.16 5.07 -5.69
C VAL A 182 20.75 4.63 -4.36
N THR A 183 19.90 4.08 -3.49
CA THR A 183 20.30 3.76 -2.10
C THR A 183 20.91 2.38 -1.97
N GLY A 184 20.83 1.53 -2.99
CA GLY A 184 21.33 0.16 -2.98
C GLY A 184 20.50 -0.80 -2.11
N LEU A 185 19.28 -0.38 -1.69
CA LEU A 185 18.35 -1.31 -1.07
C LEU A 185 17.83 -2.30 -2.10
N THR A 186 17.73 -3.56 -1.72
CA THR A 186 17.05 -4.53 -2.57
C THR A 186 15.57 -4.18 -2.70
N VAL A 187 14.98 -4.49 -3.84
CA VAL A 187 13.59 -4.12 -4.15
C VAL A 187 12.60 -4.59 -3.09
N PRO A 188 12.63 -5.84 -2.61
CA PRO A 188 11.69 -6.29 -1.59
C PRO A 188 11.82 -5.52 -0.26
N VAL A 189 13.04 -5.17 0.14
CA VAL A 189 13.29 -4.36 1.35
C VAL A 189 12.83 -2.92 1.15
N ALA A 190 13.14 -2.31 0.01
CA ALA A 190 12.74 -0.95 -0.31
C ALA A 190 11.21 -0.81 -0.36
N SER A 191 10.51 -1.78 -0.96
CA SER A 191 9.05 -1.79 -1.00
C SER A 191 8.44 -1.87 0.40
N LEU A 192 8.91 -2.77 1.26
CA LEU A 192 8.44 -2.90 2.63
C LEU A 192 8.72 -1.64 3.46
N VAL A 193 9.96 -1.11 3.39
CA VAL A 193 10.35 0.12 4.09
C VAL A 193 9.46 1.30 3.66
N SER A 194 9.14 1.39 2.37
CA SER A 194 8.27 2.46 1.85
C SER A 194 6.85 2.40 2.43
N VAL A 195 6.28 1.20 2.52
CA VAL A 195 4.94 0.98 3.12
C VAL A 195 4.94 1.36 4.59
N ILE A 196 5.94 0.87 5.35
CA ILE A 196 6.08 1.18 6.78
C ILE A 196 6.21 2.69 7.00
N LEU A 197 7.06 3.35 6.21
CA LEU A 197 7.31 4.79 6.31
C LEU A 197 6.04 5.59 6.05
N ILE A 198 5.32 5.30 4.97
CA ILE A 198 4.10 6.01 4.61
C ILE A 198 3.00 5.76 5.65
N TRP A 199 2.86 4.53 6.13
CA TRP A 199 1.88 4.19 7.17
C TRP A 199 2.18 4.86 8.50
N THR A 200 3.43 4.84 8.95
CA THR A 200 3.80 5.31 10.31
C THR A 200 4.04 6.82 10.39
N VAL A 201 4.28 7.51 9.27
CA VAL A 201 4.58 8.95 9.25
C VAL A 201 3.51 9.75 8.50
N VAL A 202 3.17 9.35 7.27
CA VAL A 202 2.27 10.15 6.42
C VAL A 202 0.83 10.07 6.89
N LEU A 203 0.35 8.87 7.24
CA LEU A 203 -1.00 8.69 7.78
C LEU A 203 -1.23 9.52 9.05
N PRO A 204 -0.37 9.46 10.09
CA PRO A 204 -0.50 10.31 11.27
C PRO A 204 -0.54 11.82 10.95
N LEU A 205 0.35 12.31 10.09
CA LEU A 205 0.37 13.71 9.69
C LEU A 205 -0.91 14.10 8.92
N GLY A 206 -1.38 13.23 8.04
CA GLY A 206 -2.64 13.40 7.32
C GLY A 206 -3.85 13.49 8.24
N LEU A 207 -3.91 12.63 9.26
CA LEU A 207 -4.98 12.66 10.28
C LEU A 207 -4.92 13.91 11.14
N VAL A 208 -3.73 14.37 11.53
CA VAL A 208 -3.57 15.65 12.24
C VAL A 208 -4.07 16.81 11.40
N ALA A 209 -3.68 16.87 10.13
CA ALA A 209 -4.12 17.92 9.21
C ALA A 209 -5.64 17.90 8.99
N LEU A 210 -6.20 16.71 8.79
CA LEU A 210 -7.63 16.52 8.59
C LEU A 210 -8.44 16.91 9.83
N ALA A 211 -7.99 16.52 11.03
CA ALA A 211 -8.61 16.90 12.29
C ALA A 211 -8.65 18.41 12.49
N GLN A 212 -7.54 19.11 12.15
CA GLN A 212 -7.47 20.58 12.23
C GLN A 212 -8.46 21.29 11.31
N LEU A 213 -8.79 20.69 10.17
CA LEU A 213 -9.74 21.25 9.20
C LEU A 213 -11.19 20.90 9.55
N TRP A 214 -11.42 19.70 10.07
CA TRP A 214 -12.76 19.20 10.35
C TRP A 214 -13.30 19.70 11.70
N ALA A 215 -12.53 19.56 12.76
CA ALA A 215 -12.94 19.89 14.13
C ALA A 215 -11.86 20.73 14.86
N PRO A 216 -11.58 21.96 14.39
CA PRO A 216 -10.46 22.79 14.87
C PRO A 216 -10.54 23.13 16.37
N THR A 217 -11.73 23.06 16.95
CA THR A 217 -11.97 23.34 18.38
C THR A 217 -11.65 22.14 19.28
N VAL A 218 -11.53 20.93 18.71
CA VAL A 218 -11.26 19.70 19.47
C VAL A 218 -9.75 19.45 19.51
N ARG A 219 -9.14 19.96 20.58
CA ARG A 219 -7.70 19.79 20.80
C ARG A 219 -7.33 18.32 20.89
N HIS A 220 -6.12 17.97 20.49
CA HIS A 220 -5.56 16.62 20.55
C HIS A 220 -6.26 15.57 19.67
N LEU A 221 -7.37 15.91 19.00
CA LEU A 221 -8.09 14.96 18.14
C LEU A 221 -7.17 14.27 17.13
N GLY A 222 -6.37 15.05 16.39
CA GLY A 222 -5.46 14.50 15.39
C GLY A 222 -4.37 13.61 15.97
N LEU A 223 -3.84 13.94 17.16
CA LEU A 223 -2.85 13.12 17.84
C LEU A 223 -3.42 11.77 18.28
N ILE A 224 -4.59 11.79 18.92
CA ILE A 224 -5.26 10.56 19.36
C ILE A 224 -5.61 9.69 18.15
N ALA A 225 -6.17 10.28 17.10
CA ALA A 225 -6.48 9.57 15.85
C ALA A 225 -5.23 8.94 15.21
N ALA A 226 -4.10 9.67 15.21
CA ALA A 226 -2.83 9.18 14.70
C ALA A 226 -2.33 7.94 15.45
N VAL A 227 -2.45 7.92 16.78
CA VAL A 227 -2.09 6.77 17.62
C VAL A 227 -3.06 5.61 17.39
N LEU A 228 -4.37 5.87 17.40
CA LEU A 228 -5.38 4.83 17.19
C LEU A 228 -5.26 4.16 15.81
N ALA A 229 -4.93 4.93 14.77
CA ALA A 229 -4.74 4.39 13.42
C ALA A 229 -3.62 3.33 13.35
N GLN A 230 -2.60 3.39 14.22
CA GLN A 230 -1.54 2.40 14.24
C GLN A 230 -1.97 1.05 14.84
N VAL A 231 -3.04 1.04 15.62
CA VAL A 231 -3.49 -0.16 16.35
C VAL A 231 -4.77 -0.78 15.79
N TYR A 232 -5.34 -0.25 14.71
CA TYR A 232 -6.47 -0.89 14.05
C TYR A 232 -6.02 -2.21 13.39
N PRO A 233 -6.58 -3.39 13.81
CA PRO A 233 -6.09 -4.69 13.32
C PRO A 233 -6.39 -4.92 11.83
N LEU A 234 -7.44 -4.28 11.31
CA LEU A 234 -7.88 -4.48 9.92
C LEU A 234 -6.83 -3.97 8.93
N VAL A 235 -6.35 -2.74 9.10
CA VAL A 235 -5.32 -2.14 8.26
C VAL A 235 -4.21 -1.63 9.17
N PRO A 236 -2.96 -1.95 8.92
CA PRO A 236 -2.40 -2.56 7.70
C PRO A 236 -2.47 -4.11 7.66
N GLY A 237 -2.97 -4.76 8.72
CA GLY A 237 -2.88 -6.21 8.88
C GLY A 237 -3.39 -6.99 7.66
N VAL A 238 -4.68 -6.88 7.33
CA VAL A 238 -5.29 -7.70 6.26
C VAL A 238 -4.71 -7.38 4.87
N PRO A 239 -4.60 -6.11 4.42
CA PRO A 239 -3.97 -5.82 3.13
C PRO A 239 -2.55 -6.37 3.01
N MET A 240 -1.75 -6.32 4.08
CA MET A 240 -0.38 -6.84 4.06
C MET A 240 -0.34 -8.36 3.96
N THR A 241 -1.30 -9.07 4.56
CA THR A 241 -1.38 -10.54 4.38
C THR A 241 -1.74 -10.93 2.95
N TRP A 242 -2.42 -10.05 2.22
CA TRP A 242 -2.72 -10.24 0.81
C TRP A 242 -1.61 -9.73 -0.12
N GLY A 243 -0.57 -9.09 0.44
CA GLY A 243 0.49 -8.45 -0.34
C GLY A 243 0.08 -7.16 -1.04
N SER A 244 -1.12 -6.62 -0.72
CA SER A 244 -1.70 -5.43 -1.33
C SER A 244 -1.03 -4.15 -0.82
N MET A 245 0.27 -4.01 -1.05
CA MET A 245 1.12 -2.92 -0.57
C MET A 245 0.61 -1.55 -1.05
N THR A 246 0.18 -1.46 -2.30
CA THR A 246 -0.36 -0.22 -2.88
C THR A 246 -1.64 0.23 -2.21
N SER A 247 -2.49 -0.70 -1.74
CA SER A 247 -3.68 -0.37 -0.94
C SER A 247 -3.27 0.29 0.38
N VAL A 248 -2.29 -0.28 1.10
CA VAL A 248 -1.81 0.31 2.37
C VAL A 248 -1.27 1.72 2.14
N VAL A 249 -0.47 1.92 1.09
CA VAL A 249 0.06 3.23 0.71
C VAL A 249 -1.07 4.20 0.37
N GLY A 250 -2.02 3.80 -0.48
CA GLY A 250 -3.15 4.62 -0.88
C GLY A 250 -4.04 5.04 0.30
N ILE A 251 -4.37 4.10 1.20
CA ILE A 251 -5.15 4.36 2.41
C ILE A 251 -4.39 5.33 3.34
N ALA A 252 -3.09 5.17 3.49
CA ALA A 252 -2.29 6.00 4.38
C ALA A 252 -2.21 7.46 3.90
N ILE A 253 -2.19 7.71 2.59
CA ILE A 253 -2.14 9.08 2.04
C ILE A 253 -3.53 9.72 1.88
N LEU A 254 -4.61 8.94 1.97
CA LEU A 254 -5.98 9.42 1.73
C LEU A 254 -6.40 10.55 2.67
N PRO A 255 -6.12 10.56 3.99
CA PRO A 255 -6.47 11.67 4.87
C PRO A 255 -5.78 12.99 4.48
N ALA A 256 -4.51 12.95 4.09
CA ALA A 256 -3.79 14.12 3.60
C ALA A 256 -4.36 14.63 2.27
N SER A 257 -4.70 13.71 1.37
CA SER A 257 -5.34 14.03 0.09
C SER A 257 -6.71 14.69 0.27
N LEU A 258 -7.51 14.16 1.19
CA LEU A 258 -8.82 14.76 1.55
C LEU A 258 -8.63 16.14 2.17
N ALA A 259 -7.69 16.29 3.10
CA ALA A 259 -7.38 17.59 3.72
C ALA A 259 -6.93 18.63 2.67
N ALA A 260 -6.11 18.23 1.70
CA ALA A 260 -5.74 19.08 0.57
C ALA A 260 -6.98 19.46 -0.25
N GLY A 261 -7.83 18.52 -0.59
CA GLY A 261 -9.08 18.76 -1.30
C GLY A 261 -9.99 19.76 -0.58
N VAL A 262 -10.18 19.62 0.74
CA VAL A 262 -10.96 20.57 1.57
C VAL A 262 -10.33 21.97 1.53
N CYS A 263 -9.02 22.09 1.72
CA CYS A 263 -8.32 23.38 1.65
C CYS A 263 -8.57 24.10 0.32
N MET A 264 -8.72 23.36 -0.73
CA MET A 264 -8.86 23.89 -2.08
C MET A 264 -10.31 24.22 -2.41
N LEU A 265 -11.26 23.41 -1.99
CA LEU A 265 -12.69 23.72 -2.13
C LEU A 265 -13.05 25.01 -1.37
N ARG A 266 -12.38 25.29 -0.26
CA ARG A 266 -12.53 26.51 0.55
C ARG A 266 -11.63 27.67 0.13
N GLY A 267 -10.60 27.38 -0.66
CA GLY A 267 -9.60 28.38 -1.09
C GLY A 267 -10.04 29.17 -2.32
N THR A 268 -9.64 30.46 -2.40
CA THR A 268 -9.95 31.35 -3.52
C THR A 268 -8.84 31.44 -4.57
N GLN A 269 -7.73 30.75 -4.39
CA GLN A 269 -6.52 30.93 -5.21
C GLN A 269 -6.47 29.94 -6.39
N LYS A 270 -6.39 30.46 -7.63
CA LYS A 270 -6.32 29.66 -8.86
C LYS A 270 -5.15 28.65 -8.90
N ILE A 271 -4.04 28.98 -8.26
CA ILE A 271 -2.83 28.13 -8.24
C ILE A 271 -3.02 26.85 -7.40
N MET A 272 -3.95 26.88 -6.45
CA MET A 272 -4.35 25.70 -5.69
C MET A 272 -5.02 24.64 -6.57
N LEU A 273 -5.58 25.03 -7.72
CA LEU A 273 -6.17 24.12 -8.70
C LEU A 273 -5.17 23.13 -9.29
N GLY A 274 -3.95 23.60 -9.61
CA GLY A 274 -2.91 22.72 -10.13
C GLY A 274 -2.52 21.62 -9.13
N ILE A 275 -2.49 21.98 -7.85
CA ILE A 275 -2.22 21.03 -6.74
C ILE A 275 -3.36 20.02 -6.60
N LEU A 276 -4.63 20.45 -6.83
CA LEU A 276 -5.81 19.56 -6.85
C LEU A 276 -5.73 18.45 -7.88
N LEU A 277 -5.22 18.76 -9.02
CA LEU A 277 -5.10 17.77 -10.09
C LEU A 277 -3.99 16.76 -9.81
N VAL A 278 -2.85 17.23 -9.27
CA VAL A 278 -1.69 16.37 -9.00
C VAL A 278 -1.98 15.36 -7.88
N VAL A 279 -2.62 15.75 -6.79
CA VAL A 279 -2.85 14.86 -5.65
C VAL A 279 -3.80 13.69 -5.97
N PRO A 280 -5.01 13.92 -6.51
CA PRO A 280 -5.89 12.83 -6.94
C PRO A 280 -5.29 11.99 -8.07
N ALA A 281 -4.59 12.62 -9.03
CA ALA A 281 -3.94 11.90 -10.11
C ALA A 281 -2.83 10.98 -9.57
N THR A 282 -2.00 11.47 -8.65
CA THR A 282 -0.98 10.64 -8.00
C THR A 282 -1.62 9.47 -7.27
N LEU A 283 -2.68 9.71 -6.49
CA LEU A 283 -3.41 8.65 -5.79
C LEU A 283 -4.00 7.63 -6.76
N PHE A 284 -4.55 8.09 -7.90
CA PHE A 284 -5.06 7.20 -8.96
C PHE A 284 -3.97 6.30 -9.51
N PHE A 285 -2.78 6.83 -9.77
CA PHE A 285 -1.64 6.06 -10.28
C PHE A 285 -0.86 5.30 -9.19
N ILE A 286 -1.18 5.51 -7.90
CA ILE A 286 -0.73 4.64 -6.81
C ILE A 286 -1.68 3.46 -6.68
N HIS A 287 -2.98 3.75 -6.47
CA HIS A 287 -4.02 2.74 -6.33
C HIS A 287 -5.41 3.36 -6.59
N THR A 288 -6.07 2.88 -7.62
CA THR A 288 -7.35 3.44 -8.12
C THR A 288 -8.48 3.45 -7.08
N PRO A 289 -8.69 2.40 -6.27
CA PRO A 289 -9.76 2.37 -5.26
C PRO A 289 -9.74 3.56 -4.31
N GLU A 290 -8.57 3.95 -3.80
CA GLU A 290 -8.47 5.06 -2.86
C GLU A 290 -8.67 6.41 -3.55
N ALA A 291 -8.30 6.54 -4.82
CA ALA A 291 -8.60 7.74 -5.59
C ALA A 291 -10.10 7.93 -5.78
N VAL A 292 -10.84 6.86 -6.08
CA VAL A 292 -12.31 6.90 -6.17
C VAL A 292 -12.92 7.16 -4.80
N SER A 293 -12.36 6.59 -3.73
CA SER A 293 -12.78 6.89 -2.36
C SER A 293 -12.58 8.35 -1.99
N LEU A 294 -11.48 8.97 -2.45
CA LEU A 294 -11.26 10.40 -2.30
C LEU A 294 -12.37 11.21 -2.99
N LEU A 295 -12.78 10.82 -4.20
CA LEU A 295 -13.88 11.49 -4.91
C LEU A 295 -15.22 11.37 -4.15
N VAL A 296 -15.52 10.19 -3.62
CA VAL A 296 -16.71 9.96 -2.77
C VAL A 296 -16.71 10.91 -1.57
N LEU A 297 -15.57 11.03 -0.87
CA LEU A 297 -15.41 11.93 0.27
C LEU A 297 -15.49 13.41 -0.12
N LEU A 298 -14.87 13.81 -1.23
CA LEU A 298 -14.94 15.17 -1.74
C LEU A 298 -16.36 15.55 -2.20
N THR A 299 -17.16 14.59 -2.66
CA THR A 299 -18.59 14.80 -2.96
C THR A 299 -19.36 15.15 -1.69
N ALA A 300 -19.07 14.51 -0.56
CA ALA A 300 -19.67 14.87 0.72
C ALA A 300 -19.26 16.29 1.17
N VAL A 301 -18.00 16.68 0.99
CA VAL A 301 -17.55 18.07 1.24
C VAL A 301 -18.29 19.04 0.34
N ALA A 302 -18.35 18.76 -0.96
CA ALA A 302 -19.03 19.60 -1.93
C ALA A 302 -20.52 19.76 -1.59
N ALA A 303 -21.20 18.68 -1.22
CA ALA A 303 -22.62 18.71 -0.86
C ALA A 303 -22.92 19.63 0.34
N THR A 304 -22.01 19.71 1.31
CA THR A 304 -22.18 20.58 2.49
C THR A 304 -21.77 22.03 2.24
N GLU A 305 -20.89 22.27 1.27
CA GLU A 305 -20.31 23.59 1.00
C GLU A 305 -20.93 24.28 -0.24
N LEU A 306 -21.92 23.66 -0.90
CA LEU A 306 -22.49 24.16 -2.16
C LEU A 306 -22.91 25.63 -2.13
N ARG A 307 -23.37 26.14 -0.95
CA ARG A 307 -23.79 27.54 -0.78
C ARG A 307 -22.62 28.52 -0.73
N ASN A 308 -21.42 28.03 -0.39
CA ASN A 308 -20.23 28.85 -0.15
C ASN A 308 -19.28 28.86 -1.36
N PHE A 309 -19.51 28.01 -2.36
CA PHE A 309 -18.65 27.93 -3.53
C PHE A 309 -18.82 29.13 -4.46
N SER A 310 -17.72 29.78 -4.76
CA SER A 310 -17.70 30.67 -5.91
C SER A 310 -17.95 29.84 -7.19
N ARG A 311 -18.64 30.43 -8.18
CA ARG A 311 -18.89 29.77 -9.48
C ARG A 311 -17.60 29.28 -10.15
N VAL A 312 -16.48 29.92 -9.87
CA VAL A 312 -15.16 29.55 -10.39
C VAL A 312 -14.66 28.26 -9.76
N VAL A 313 -14.80 28.13 -8.44
CA VAL A 313 -14.40 26.90 -7.70
C VAL A 313 -15.28 25.73 -8.11
N LEU A 314 -16.60 25.93 -8.23
CA LEU A 314 -17.52 24.90 -8.69
C LEU A 314 -17.15 24.40 -10.09
N ARG A 315 -16.91 25.32 -11.04
CA ARG A 315 -16.45 24.95 -12.40
C ARG A 315 -15.14 24.19 -12.40
N ALA A 316 -14.20 24.60 -11.57
CA ALA A 316 -12.91 23.96 -11.45
C ALA A 316 -13.02 22.56 -10.85
N VAL A 317 -13.88 22.36 -9.85
CA VAL A 317 -14.20 21.04 -9.30
C VAL A 317 -14.86 20.17 -10.34
N LEU A 318 -15.84 20.69 -11.08
CA LEU A 318 -16.52 19.95 -12.15
C LEU A 318 -15.56 19.59 -13.28
N LEU A 319 -14.65 20.49 -13.67
CA LEU A 319 -13.61 20.22 -14.66
C LEU A 319 -12.59 19.19 -14.13
N GLY A 320 -12.17 19.30 -12.87
CA GLY A 320 -11.30 18.33 -12.22
C GLY A 320 -11.95 16.94 -12.14
N LEU A 321 -13.22 16.88 -11.73
CA LEU A 321 -13.99 15.64 -11.71
C LEU A 321 -14.15 15.06 -13.13
N ALA A 322 -14.47 15.89 -14.12
CA ALA A 322 -14.59 15.43 -15.50
C ALA A 322 -13.25 14.94 -16.06
N SER A 323 -12.15 15.66 -15.81
CA SER A 323 -10.82 15.27 -16.22
C SER A 323 -10.34 13.97 -15.55
N PHE A 324 -10.88 13.64 -14.40
CA PHE A 324 -10.59 12.44 -13.66
C PHE A 324 -11.55 11.29 -13.99
N LEU A 325 -12.82 11.61 -14.17
CA LEU A 325 -13.87 10.65 -14.53
C LEU A 325 -13.62 10.04 -15.91
N VAL A 326 -13.15 10.83 -16.87
CA VAL A 326 -12.88 10.37 -18.24
C VAL A 326 -11.79 9.28 -18.27
N PRO A 327 -10.59 9.44 -17.65
CA PRO A 327 -9.63 8.36 -17.55
C PRO A 327 -10.14 7.13 -16.79
N ILE A 328 -10.91 7.34 -15.71
CA ILE A 328 -11.52 6.23 -14.97
C ILE A 328 -12.50 5.47 -15.86
N LEU A 329 -13.41 6.15 -16.51
CA LEU A 329 -14.39 5.52 -17.42
C LEU A 329 -13.69 4.85 -18.60
N TYR A 330 -12.63 5.44 -19.12
CA TYR A 330 -11.83 4.84 -20.20
C TYR A 330 -11.15 3.55 -19.74
N VAL A 331 -10.49 3.58 -18.57
CA VAL A 331 -9.80 2.41 -18.01
C VAL A 331 -10.78 1.30 -17.63
N PHE A 332 -11.95 1.67 -17.07
CA PHE A 332 -12.96 0.71 -16.63
C PHE A 332 -14.04 0.41 -17.67
N ARG A 333 -14.02 1.06 -18.85
CA ARG A 333 -15.03 0.84 -19.88
C ARG A 333 -15.16 -0.64 -20.24
N GLU A 334 -14.04 -1.34 -20.40
CA GLU A 334 -14.05 -2.75 -20.72
C GLU A 334 -14.54 -3.61 -19.57
N THR A 335 -14.23 -3.20 -18.32
CA THR A 335 -14.70 -3.85 -17.10
C THR A 335 -16.19 -3.57 -16.84
N ILE A 336 -16.68 -2.36 -17.18
CA ILE A 336 -18.07 -1.94 -16.98
C ILE A 336 -18.98 -2.46 -18.11
N PHE A 337 -18.47 -2.48 -19.35
CA PHE A 337 -19.25 -2.81 -20.54
C PHE A 337 -18.94 -4.19 -21.16
N SER A 338 -17.83 -4.86 -20.76
CA SER A 338 -17.61 -6.24 -21.14
C SER A 338 -18.59 -7.16 -20.43
N ASN A 339 -19.14 -8.10 -21.20
CA ASN A 339 -20.12 -9.06 -20.70
C ASN A 339 -19.69 -9.68 -19.37
N SER A 340 -20.23 -9.22 -18.38
CA SER A 340 -20.50 -9.50 -16.98
C SER A 340 -20.20 -10.89 -16.38
N SER A 341 -19.74 -11.89 -17.08
CA SER A 341 -19.40 -13.17 -16.47
C SER A 341 -18.16 -13.08 -15.55
N SER A 342 -17.16 -12.31 -15.95
CA SER A 342 -15.96 -12.05 -15.15
C SER A 342 -16.24 -11.16 -13.94
N LEU A 343 -17.18 -10.19 -14.03
CA LEU A 343 -17.61 -9.38 -12.90
C LEU A 343 -18.47 -10.16 -11.90
N LYS A 344 -19.21 -11.17 -12.36
CA LYS A 344 -19.98 -12.06 -11.48
C LYS A 344 -19.10 -13.02 -10.68
N THR A 345 -17.93 -13.34 -11.20
CA THR A 345 -16.91 -14.17 -10.54
C THR A 345 -15.88 -13.35 -9.76
N MET A 346 -15.91 -12.01 -9.88
CA MET A 346 -14.94 -11.16 -9.22
C MET A 346 -15.08 -11.18 -7.70
N TRP A 347 -14.10 -11.75 -7.13
CA TRP A 347 -13.28 -11.49 -5.93
C TRP A 347 -13.97 -11.13 -4.61
N GLY A 348 -15.18 -10.66 -4.55
CA GLY A 348 -15.84 -10.28 -3.31
C GLY A 348 -16.84 -11.36 -2.89
N ALA A 349 -16.60 -12.03 -1.78
CA ALA A 349 -17.67 -12.74 -1.09
C ALA A 349 -18.85 -11.77 -0.88
N ALA A 350 -20.06 -12.21 -1.16
CA ALA A 350 -21.25 -11.46 -0.78
C ALA A 350 -21.34 -11.39 0.75
N HIS A 351 -21.95 -10.34 1.27
CA HIS A 351 -22.31 -10.32 2.68
C HIS A 351 -23.27 -11.48 2.95
N PRO A 352 -22.98 -12.35 3.94
CA PRO A 352 -23.83 -13.49 4.22
C PRO A 352 -25.21 -13.08 4.75
N SER A 353 -25.31 -11.93 5.44
CA SER A 353 -26.57 -11.31 5.88
C SER A 353 -26.41 -9.81 6.09
N TRP A 354 -27.52 -9.08 6.16
CA TRP A 354 -27.52 -7.65 6.45
C TRP A 354 -27.01 -7.32 7.85
N GLU A 355 -27.36 -8.14 8.84
CA GLU A 355 -26.91 -7.99 10.22
C GLU A 355 -25.39 -8.11 10.30
N LEU A 356 -24.85 -9.09 9.59
CA LEU A 356 -23.42 -9.29 9.54
C LEU A 356 -22.70 -8.15 8.79
N ALA A 357 -23.32 -7.62 7.72
CA ALA A 357 -22.80 -6.45 7.01
C ALA A 357 -22.71 -5.22 7.92
N PHE A 358 -23.77 -4.91 8.66
CA PHE A 358 -23.77 -3.84 9.65
C PHE A 358 -22.72 -4.08 10.74
N GLY A 359 -22.69 -5.28 11.30
CA GLY A 359 -21.68 -5.66 12.30
C GLY A 359 -20.26 -5.48 11.77
N THR A 360 -19.96 -5.99 10.59
CA THR A 360 -18.65 -5.89 9.95
C THR A 360 -18.21 -4.44 9.76
N PHE A 361 -19.09 -3.56 9.29
CA PHE A 361 -18.77 -2.16 9.09
C PHE A 361 -18.51 -1.43 10.42
N PHE A 362 -19.41 -1.53 11.39
CA PHE A 362 -19.27 -0.81 12.65
C PHE A 362 -18.22 -1.41 13.59
N MET A 363 -17.93 -2.70 13.46
CA MET A 363 -16.78 -3.31 14.14
C MET A 363 -15.44 -3.01 13.45
N VAL A 364 -15.47 -2.50 12.22
CA VAL A 364 -14.27 -2.30 11.38
C VAL A 364 -13.41 -3.56 11.36
N ASN A 365 -14.07 -4.72 11.20
CA ASN A 365 -13.45 -6.03 11.24
C ASN A 365 -14.13 -6.96 10.23
N VAL A 366 -13.35 -7.64 9.39
CA VAL A 366 -13.85 -8.58 8.38
C VAL A 366 -14.54 -9.81 9.03
N ASN A 367 -14.09 -10.21 10.22
CA ASN A 367 -14.71 -11.31 10.97
C ASN A 367 -15.63 -10.73 12.06
N ALA A 368 -16.89 -10.49 11.73
CA ALA A 368 -17.90 -10.04 12.68
C ALA A 368 -18.08 -10.96 13.92
N GLN A 369 -17.57 -12.19 13.84
CA GLN A 369 -17.56 -13.16 14.97
C GLN A 369 -16.57 -12.77 16.09
N ALA A 370 -15.65 -11.81 15.86
CA ALA A 370 -14.63 -11.43 16.86
C ALA A 370 -15.15 -10.55 18.01
N GLY A 371 -16.45 -10.20 18.01
CA GLY A 371 -17.07 -9.38 19.05
C GLY A 371 -16.74 -7.87 18.92
N PHE A 372 -17.48 -7.06 19.67
CA PHE A 372 -17.24 -5.64 19.78
C PHE A 372 -15.95 -5.38 20.54
N THR A 373 -15.02 -4.67 19.92
CA THR A 373 -13.82 -4.15 20.58
C THR A 373 -14.09 -2.75 21.16
N ILE A 374 -13.23 -2.29 22.06
CA ILE A 374 -13.30 -0.91 22.58
C ILE A 374 -13.22 0.09 21.40
N LEU A 375 -12.38 -0.20 20.40
CA LEU A 375 -12.27 0.64 19.18
C LEU A 375 -13.57 0.74 18.40
N SER A 376 -14.28 -0.37 18.24
CA SER A 376 -15.59 -0.41 17.58
C SER A 376 -16.64 0.43 18.31
N LEU A 377 -16.69 0.27 19.62
CA LEU A 377 -17.59 1.08 20.46
C LEU A 377 -17.27 2.57 20.35
N LEU A 378 -15.99 2.94 20.44
CA LEU A 378 -15.54 4.32 20.29
C LEU A 378 -15.84 4.88 18.91
N PHE A 379 -15.77 4.06 17.85
CA PHE A 379 -16.14 4.47 16.50
C PHE A 379 -17.62 4.85 16.42
N VAL A 380 -18.51 3.99 16.91
CA VAL A 380 -19.97 4.25 16.92
C VAL A 380 -20.31 5.47 17.77
N VAL A 381 -19.80 5.53 19.00
CA VAL A 381 -20.01 6.68 19.90
C VAL A 381 -19.46 7.96 19.27
N GLY A 382 -18.29 7.89 18.66
CA GLY A 382 -17.67 9.04 18.00
C GLY A 382 -18.46 9.53 16.79
N LEU A 383 -18.97 8.62 15.97
CA LEU A 383 -19.82 8.96 14.83
C LEU A 383 -21.12 9.65 15.28
N LEU A 384 -21.78 9.12 16.32
CA LEU A 384 -22.99 9.72 16.89
C LEU A 384 -22.69 11.09 17.54
N ALA A 385 -21.62 11.20 18.31
CA ALA A 385 -21.22 12.44 18.93
C ALA A 385 -20.83 13.50 17.90
N ALA A 386 -20.06 13.14 16.87
CA ALA A 386 -19.69 14.05 15.79
C ALA A 386 -20.91 14.49 14.97
N SER A 387 -21.87 13.59 14.72
CA SER A 387 -23.11 13.93 14.03
C SER A 387 -23.97 14.92 14.81
N SER A 388 -23.90 14.89 16.14
CA SER A 388 -24.67 15.76 17.03
C SER A 388 -23.99 17.10 17.31
N PHE A 389 -22.69 17.08 17.60
CA PHE A 389 -21.98 18.23 18.18
C PHE A 389 -21.12 19.02 17.20
N GLU A 390 -20.62 18.40 16.12
CA GLU A 390 -19.80 19.14 15.16
C GLU A 390 -20.66 19.92 14.17
N LYS A 391 -20.22 21.15 13.85
CA LYS A 391 -20.85 21.99 12.83
C LYS A 391 -20.55 21.46 11.43
N GLU A 392 -19.34 20.95 11.21
CA GLU A 392 -18.85 20.45 9.95
C GLU A 392 -19.30 18.99 9.73
N LYS A 393 -20.41 18.79 9.05
CA LYS A 393 -21.01 17.45 8.85
C LYS A 393 -20.40 16.64 7.71
N TRP A 394 -19.58 17.25 6.84
CA TRP A 394 -19.09 16.63 5.63
C TRP A 394 -18.33 15.31 5.85
N LEU A 395 -17.57 15.21 6.96
CA LEU A 395 -16.85 13.97 7.23
C LEU A 395 -17.79 12.83 7.67
N VAL A 396 -18.78 13.12 8.48
CA VAL A 396 -19.82 12.16 8.88
C VAL A 396 -20.60 11.68 7.66
N ILE A 397 -20.99 12.61 6.77
CA ILE A 397 -21.66 12.29 5.50
C ILE A 397 -20.73 11.46 4.61
N GLY A 398 -19.44 11.79 4.57
CA GLY A 398 -18.43 11.02 3.82
C GLY A 398 -18.31 9.58 4.30
N VAL A 399 -18.26 9.36 5.61
CA VAL A 399 -18.27 8.01 6.21
C VAL A 399 -19.57 7.27 5.87
N PHE A 400 -20.71 7.96 5.88
CA PHE A 400 -21.98 7.37 5.46
C PHE A 400 -21.98 6.99 3.98
N PHE A 401 -21.40 7.80 3.09
CA PHE A 401 -21.25 7.44 1.68
C PHE A 401 -20.34 6.22 1.49
N LEU A 402 -19.23 6.14 2.22
CA LEU A 402 -18.40 4.93 2.22
C LEU A 402 -19.15 3.70 2.73
N PHE A 403 -20.05 3.88 3.72
CA PHE A 403 -20.93 2.80 4.15
C PHE A 403 -21.89 2.33 3.06
N LEU A 404 -22.48 3.26 2.28
CA LEU A 404 -23.33 2.88 1.14
C LEU A 404 -22.52 2.13 0.05
N VAL A 405 -21.28 2.58 -0.23
CA VAL A 405 -20.38 1.86 -1.16
C VAL A 405 -20.07 0.46 -0.64
N PHE A 406 -19.78 0.33 0.66
CA PHE A 406 -19.54 -0.95 1.31
C PHE A 406 -20.74 -1.89 1.20
N LEU A 407 -21.94 -1.42 1.51
CA LEU A 407 -23.16 -2.22 1.37
C LEU A 407 -23.40 -2.65 -0.08
N THR A 408 -23.18 -1.74 -1.03
CA THR A 408 -23.36 -2.02 -2.45
C THR A 408 -22.35 -3.04 -2.96
N SER A 409 -21.08 -2.94 -2.54
CA SER A 409 -20.02 -3.85 -2.97
C SER A 409 -20.23 -5.30 -2.51
N GLY A 410 -20.85 -5.49 -1.36
CA GLY A 410 -21.17 -6.81 -0.80
C GLY A 410 -22.56 -7.35 -1.14
N ALA A 411 -23.40 -6.59 -1.85
CA ALA A 411 -24.77 -6.99 -2.15
C ALA A 411 -24.81 -8.13 -3.18
N SER A 412 -25.40 -9.27 -2.80
CA SER A 412 -25.64 -10.40 -3.70
C SER A 412 -27.05 -10.42 -4.28
N THR A 413 -28.01 -9.79 -3.60
CA THR A 413 -29.44 -9.78 -3.96
C THR A 413 -30.06 -8.40 -3.70
N GLY A 414 -31.28 -8.20 -4.19
CA GLY A 414 -32.04 -6.97 -3.97
C GLY A 414 -31.58 -5.79 -4.83
N LEU A 415 -32.11 -4.60 -4.54
CA LEU A 415 -31.87 -3.39 -5.32
C LEU A 415 -30.38 -3.03 -5.43
N LEU A 416 -29.63 -3.15 -4.34
CA LEU A 416 -28.21 -2.77 -4.32
C LEU A 416 -27.34 -3.67 -5.20
N SER A 417 -27.73 -4.94 -5.43
CA SER A 417 -26.97 -5.84 -6.29
C SER A 417 -26.90 -5.34 -7.75
N HIS A 418 -27.90 -4.61 -8.22
CA HIS A 418 -27.89 -3.98 -9.54
C HIS A 418 -26.85 -2.87 -9.67
N PHE A 419 -26.51 -2.22 -8.57
CA PHE A 419 -25.51 -1.15 -8.52
C PHE A 419 -24.11 -1.66 -8.16
N ARG A 420 -23.94 -2.96 -7.89
CA ARG A 420 -22.64 -3.55 -7.52
C ARG A 420 -21.55 -3.28 -8.56
N VAL A 421 -21.92 -3.21 -9.83
CA VAL A 421 -21.00 -2.87 -10.94
C VAL A 421 -20.32 -1.51 -10.71
N LEU A 422 -20.98 -0.55 -10.07
CA LEU A 422 -20.40 0.77 -9.77
C LEU A 422 -19.29 0.67 -8.70
N THR A 423 -19.19 -0.44 -8.00
CA THR A 423 -18.13 -0.70 -7.01
C THR A 423 -16.94 -1.46 -7.60
N SER A 424 -16.90 -1.63 -8.92
CA SER A 424 -15.77 -2.25 -9.64
C SER A 424 -14.40 -1.62 -9.34
N PRO A 425 -14.27 -0.29 -9.06
CA PRO A 425 -12.99 0.27 -8.63
C PRO A 425 -12.43 -0.38 -7.37
N TRP A 426 -13.28 -0.89 -6.48
CA TRP A 426 -12.89 -1.68 -5.29
C TRP A 426 -12.96 -3.18 -5.55
N TYR A 427 -12.90 -3.61 -6.81
CA TYR A 427 -13.04 -5.02 -7.23
C TYR A 427 -14.35 -5.67 -6.77
N ALA A 428 -15.41 -4.87 -6.59
CA ALA A 428 -16.67 -5.28 -5.99
C ALA A 428 -16.48 -6.06 -4.67
N SER A 429 -15.42 -5.73 -3.90
CA SER A 429 -15.07 -6.34 -2.62
C SER A 429 -15.46 -5.43 -1.46
N TYR A 430 -16.34 -5.90 -0.61
CA TYR A 430 -16.71 -5.18 0.61
C TYR A 430 -15.52 -5.04 1.58
N GLU A 431 -14.59 -5.97 1.57
CA GLU A 431 -13.40 -5.93 2.41
C GLU A 431 -12.51 -4.74 2.03
N ARG A 432 -12.25 -4.55 0.74
CA ARG A 432 -11.45 -3.41 0.25
C ARG A 432 -12.10 -2.07 0.53
N THR A 433 -13.43 -1.98 0.43
CA THR A 433 -14.14 -0.75 0.83
C THR A 433 -14.07 -0.49 2.33
N LEU A 434 -14.09 -1.54 3.15
CA LEU A 434 -13.93 -1.43 4.59
C LEU A 434 -12.52 -0.94 4.98
N TRP A 435 -11.47 -1.35 4.25
CA TRP A 435 -10.11 -0.88 4.52
C TRP A 435 -10.00 0.65 4.45
N VAL A 436 -10.66 1.26 3.48
CA VAL A 436 -10.67 2.72 3.29
C VAL A 436 -11.30 3.45 4.47
N VAL A 437 -12.19 2.82 5.21
CA VAL A 437 -12.87 3.42 6.38
C VAL A 437 -11.94 3.58 7.57
N VAL A 438 -10.89 2.76 7.70
CA VAL A 438 -10.03 2.70 8.91
C VAL A 438 -9.45 4.06 9.35
N PRO A 439 -8.85 4.89 8.49
CA PRO A 439 -8.36 6.21 8.91
C PRO A 439 -9.46 7.11 9.50
N PHE A 440 -10.65 7.03 8.93
CA PHE A 440 -11.81 7.83 9.38
C PHE A 440 -12.43 7.24 10.65
N ALA A 441 -12.45 5.90 10.77
CA ALA A 441 -12.83 5.23 12.00
C ALA A 441 -11.91 5.60 13.16
N ALA A 442 -10.59 5.66 12.93
CA ALA A 442 -9.62 6.14 13.92
C ALA A 442 -9.91 7.59 14.35
N LEU A 443 -10.25 8.47 13.39
CA LEU A 443 -10.60 9.86 13.70
C LEU A 443 -11.91 9.97 14.49
N MET A 444 -12.94 9.19 14.12
CA MET A 444 -14.21 9.14 14.84
C MET A 444 -14.03 8.55 16.25
N SER A 445 -13.26 7.45 16.39
CA SER A 445 -12.94 6.86 17.71
C SER A 445 -12.16 7.80 18.63
N ALA A 446 -11.31 8.63 18.05
CA ALA A 446 -10.55 9.66 18.79
C ALA A 446 -11.44 10.82 19.28
N TYR A 447 -12.58 11.06 18.62
CA TYR A 447 -13.41 12.23 18.89
C TYR A 447 -13.95 12.26 20.34
N PRO A 448 -14.63 11.23 20.87
CA PRO A 448 -15.09 11.23 22.25
C PRO A 448 -13.93 11.32 23.24
N LEU A 449 -12.80 10.65 22.97
CA LEU A 449 -11.62 10.71 23.82
C LEU A 449 -11.05 12.13 23.91
N ALA A 450 -10.97 12.82 22.77
CA ALA A 450 -10.49 14.20 22.72
C ALA A 450 -11.43 15.21 23.40
N LYS A 451 -12.74 14.94 23.40
CA LYS A 451 -13.73 15.76 24.10
C LYS A 451 -13.70 15.62 25.62
N ILE A 452 -13.36 14.44 26.14
CA ILE A 452 -13.21 14.18 27.58
C ILE A 452 -11.96 14.85 28.12
N LEU A 453 -10.91 15.04 27.34
CA LEU A 453 -9.70 15.73 27.76
C LEU A 453 -10.00 17.21 28.00
N PRO A 454 -9.69 17.73 29.18
CA PRO A 454 -10.03 19.10 29.55
C PRO A 454 -9.32 20.11 28.66
N SER A 455 -10.11 20.78 27.82
CA SER A 455 -9.62 21.87 26.96
C SER A 455 -9.37 23.17 27.74
N ASN A 456 -9.93 23.31 28.92
CA ASN A 456 -9.92 24.55 29.70
C ASN A 456 -9.01 24.48 30.92
N LEU A 457 -8.18 25.51 31.07
CA LEU A 457 -7.36 25.80 32.27
C LEU A 457 -8.18 26.06 33.55
N LEU A 458 -9.51 26.18 33.40
CA LEU A 458 -10.44 26.54 34.51
C LEU A 458 -10.91 25.34 35.37
N LEU A 459 -10.73 24.10 34.90
CA LEU A 459 -10.99 22.90 35.70
C LEU A 459 -9.95 22.79 36.81
N GLY A 460 -10.39 22.50 38.05
CA GLY A 460 -9.51 22.31 39.20
C GLY A 460 -8.40 21.26 38.91
N ARG A 461 -7.25 21.39 39.57
CA ARG A 461 -6.10 20.47 39.35
C ARG A 461 -6.49 19.00 39.50
N ALA A 462 -7.33 18.67 40.49
CA ALA A 462 -7.80 17.29 40.72
C ALA A 462 -8.57 16.71 39.53
N THR A 463 -9.52 17.47 38.96
CA THR A 463 -10.32 17.01 37.80
C THR A 463 -9.46 16.79 36.58
N LYS A 464 -8.44 17.64 36.34
CA LYS A 464 -7.48 17.47 35.25
C LYS A 464 -6.65 16.19 35.40
N THR A 465 -6.18 15.95 36.65
CA THR A 465 -5.37 14.75 36.94
C THR A 465 -6.20 13.50 36.77
N VAL A 466 -7.44 13.44 37.25
CA VAL A 466 -8.35 12.29 37.09
C VAL A 466 -8.66 12.04 35.61
N SER A 467 -8.97 13.10 34.83
CA SER A 467 -9.22 12.97 33.40
C SER A 467 -7.99 12.47 32.62
N LEU A 468 -6.80 12.96 33.01
CA LEU A 468 -5.55 12.50 32.39
C LEU A 468 -5.25 11.04 32.72
N ILE A 469 -5.41 10.65 34.01
CA ILE A 469 -5.22 9.25 34.44
C ILE A 469 -6.21 8.34 33.72
N GLY A 470 -7.49 8.71 33.66
CA GLY A 470 -8.53 7.97 32.96
C GLY A 470 -8.22 7.82 31.46
N PHE A 471 -7.76 8.88 30.82
CA PHE A 471 -7.32 8.86 29.43
C PHE A 471 -6.11 7.94 29.21
N CYS A 472 -5.08 8.05 30.06
CA CYS A 472 -3.90 7.17 29.95
C CYS A 472 -4.28 5.69 30.17
N ALA A 473 -5.10 5.39 31.19
CA ALA A 473 -5.57 4.04 31.44
C ALA A 473 -6.36 3.46 30.26
N LEU A 474 -7.29 4.23 29.70
CA LEU A 474 -8.08 3.81 28.54
C LEU A 474 -7.20 3.61 27.30
N THR A 475 -6.23 4.51 27.08
CA THR A 475 -5.28 4.35 25.96
C THR A 475 -4.43 3.10 26.12
N ILE A 476 -3.95 2.80 27.34
CA ILE A 476 -3.19 1.57 27.61
C ILE A 476 -4.06 0.34 27.35
N LEU A 477 -5.31 0.33 27.81
CA LEU A 477 -6.25 -0.78 27.56
C LEU A 477 -6.50 -1.00 26.06
N ILE A 478 -6.74 0.08 25.29
CA ILE A 478 -6.93 0.02 23.85
C ILE A 478 -5.68 -0.54 23.17
N VAL A 479 -4.50 -0.06 23.56
CA VAL A 479 -3.23 -0.52 22.98
C VAL A 479 -3.00 -2.00 23.31
N GLN A 480 -3.25 -2.42 24.55
CA GLN A 480 -3.12 -3.82 24.95
C GLN A 480 -4.09 -4.74 24.18
N GLU A 481 -5.35 -4.31 24.03
CA GLU A 481 -6.37 -5.07 23.29
C GLU A 481 -6.04 -5.19 21.81
N ALA A 482 -5.51 -4.14 21.18
CA ALA A 482 -5.41 -4.04 19.72
C ALA A 482 -4.03 -4.40 19.15
N VAL A 483 -2.94 -4.16 19.89
CA VAL A 483 -1.56 -4.38 19.36
C VAL A 483 -1.29 -5.84 19.06
N GLY A 484 -1.66 -6.75 19.97
CA GLY A 484 -1.50 -8.19 19.77
C GLY A 484 -2.22 -8.69 18.50
N PRO A 485 -3.52 -8.44 18.35
CA PRO A 485 -4.27 -8.75 17.13
C PRO A 485 -3.68 -8.12 15.86
N THR A 486 -3.21 -6.86 15.91
CA THR A 486 -2.58 -6.20 14.75
C THR A 486 -1.31 -6.92 14.32
N ILE A 487 -0.41 -7.23 15.27
CA ILE A 487 0.80 -8.00 15.00
C ILE A 487 0.45 -9.39 14.46
N SER A 488 -0.50 -10.08 15.10
CA SER A 488 -0.95 -11.41 14.68
C SER A 488 -1.55 -11.39 13.27
N LYS A 489 -2.33 -10.35 12.93
CA LYS A 489 -2.92 -10.20 11.59
C LYS A 489 -1.85 -10.00 10.52
N ILE A 490 -0.83 -9.16 10.77
CA ILE A 490 0.28 -8.98 9.84
C ILE A 490 1.08 -10.29 9.69
N ARG A 491 1.34 -11.00 10.79
CA ARG A 491 2.22 -12.17 10.83
C ARG A 491 1.54 -13.49 10.42
N ASN A 492 0.30 -13.69 10.82
CA ASN A 492 -0.40 -14.98 10.74
C ASN A 492 -1.76 -14.85 10.04
N GLY A 493 -1.97 -13.83 9.23
CA GLY A 493 -3.22 -13.69 8.47
C GLY A 493 -3.45 -14.88 7.54
N PRO A 494 -4.71 -15.20 7.18
CA PRO A 494 -5.04 -16.41 6.41
C PRO A 494 -4.39 -16.46 5.01
N ALA A 495 -3.95 -15.31 4.49
CA ALA A 495 -3.27 -15.23 3.21
C ALA A 495 -1.74 -15.21 3.33
N VAL A 496 -1.18 -15.22 4.55
CA VAL A 496 0.27 -15.29 4.73
C VAL A 496 0.71 -16.72 4.56
N SER A 497 1.45 -16.98 3.51
CA SER A 497 1.94 -18.30 3.18
C SER A 497 3.39 -18.50 3.61
N ALA A 498 4.23 -17.48 3.49
CA ALA A 498 5.62 -17.55 3.92
C ALA A 498 6.23 -16.16 4.15
N PHE A 499 7.21 -16.09 5.04
CA PHE A 499 8.12 -14.96 5.19
C PHE A 499 9.52 -15.44 4.80
N ILE A 500 10.25 -14.64 4.03
CA ILE A 500 11.64 -14.90 3.71
C ILE A 500 12.51 -14.49 4.91
N GLY A 501 13.17 -15.46 5.51
CA GLY A 501 14.14 -15.29 6.57
C GLY A 501 15.58 -15.25 6.06
N GLN A 502 16.56 -15.16 6.98
CA GLN A 502 17.97 -15.16 6.62
C GLN A 502 18.39 -16.48 5.97
N GLY A 503 17.91 -17.62 6.49
CA GLY A 503 18.25 -18.94 5.91
C GLY A 503 17.74 -19.12 4.48
N ASP A 504 16.64 -18.47 4.11
CA ASP A 504 16.15 -18.49 2.73
C ASP A 504 16.97 -17.58 1.81
N LEU A 505 17.52 -16.47 2.34
CA LEU A 505 18.47 -15.65 1.59
C LEU A 505 19.78 -16.44 1.32
N ASP A 506 20.23 -17.26 2.25
CA ASP A 506 21.39 -18.12 2.07
C ASP A 506 21.13 -19.14 0.95
N VAL A 507 19.91 -19.70 0.86
CA VAL A 507 19.48 -20.55 -0.27
C VAL A 507 19.52 -19.80 -1.61
N ILE A 508 19.14 -18.52 -1.63
CA ILE A 508 19.22 -17.68 -2.84
C ILE A 508 20.69 -17.39 -3.22
N GLU A 509 21.58 -17.19 -2.25
CA GLU A 509 23.03 -17.03 -2.48
C GLU A 509 23.62 -18.31 -3.08
N ASP A 510 23.31 -19.50 -2.52
CA ASP A 510 23.73 -20.78 -3.06
C ASP A 510 23.21 -21.01 -4.48
N LEU A 511 21.98 -20.60 -4.76
CA LEU A 511 21.37 -20.65 -6.07
C LEU A 511 22.16 -19.82 -7.10
N ASP A 512 22.62 -18.63 -6.73
CA ASP A 512 23.47 -17.78 -7.57
C ASP A 512 24.76 -18.51 -7.95
N GLY A 513 25.40 -19.17 -6.96
CA GLY A 513 26.59 -20.00 -7.17
C GLY A 513 26.38 -21.17 -8.13
N VAL A 514 25.20 -21.81 -8.10
CA VAL A 514 24.86 -22.97 -8.93
C VAL A 514 24.52 -22.59 -10.38
N LEU A 515 23.80 -21.48 -10.57
CA LEU A 515 23.26 -21.13 -11.89
C LEU A 515 24.30 -20.54 -12.82
N GLY A 516 25.23 -19.72 -12.32
CA GLY A 516 26.09 -18.92 -13.17
C GLY A 516 25.26 -18.02 -14.12
N ARG A 517 25.82 -17.72 -15.32
CA ARG A 517 25.18 -16.75 -16.25
C ARG A 517 24.20 -17.37 -17.25
N GLU A 518 24.29 -18.68 -17.51
CA GLU A 518 23.57 -19.30 -18.62
C GLU A 518 22.42 -20.22 -18.22
N LYS A 519 22.45 -20.75 -17.00
CA LYS A 519 21.45 -21.70 -16.51
C LYS A 519 20.24 -20.99 -15.93
N ILE A 520 19.11 -21.69 -15.96
CA ILE A 520 17.86 -21.22 -15.34
C ILE A 520 17.51 -22.11 -14.13
N ALA A 521 16.77 -21.55 -13.18
CA ALA A 521 16.14 -22.32 -12.12
C ALA A 521 14.65 -22.45 -12.38
N ILE A 522 14.12 -23.65 -12.20
CA ILE A 522 12.68 -23.85 -12.07
C ILE A 522 12.25 -23.32 -10.69
N SER A 523 11.24 -22.48 -10.67
CA SER A 523 10.70 -21.89 -9.46
C SER A 523 9.19 -21.77 -9.55
N PHE A 524 8.51 -21.70 -8.39
CA PHE A 524 7.06 -21.67 -8.30
C PHE A 524 6.62 -20.34 -7.69
N GLU A 525 5.78 -19.60 -8.40
CA GLU A 525 5.38 -18.23 -8.02
C GLU A 525 4.64 -18.17 -6.68
N ALA A 526 3.82 -19.18 -6.43
CA ALA A 526 2.94 -19.22 -5.28
C ALA A 526 3.63 -19.48 -3.93
N ASP A 527 4.88 -19.94 -3.94
CA ASP A 527 5.62 -20.35 -2.75
C ASP A 527 6.77 -19.42 -2.36
N GLY A 528 6.95 -18.33 -3.11
CA GLY A 528 8.00 -17.34 -2.87
C GLY A 528 9.38 -17.72 -3.41
N SER A 529 9.56 -18.87 -4.05
CA SER A 529 10.85 -19.31 -4.60
C SER A 529 11.36 -18.41 -5.73
N THR A 530 10.46 -17.64 -6.36
CA THR A 530 10.78 -16.70 -7.44
C THR A 530 11.48 -15.41 -6.98
N TYR A 531 11.62 -15.18 -5.67
CA TYR A 531 12.33 -14.00 -5.15
C TYR A 531 13.81 -13.95 -5.53
N GLY A 532 14.42 -15.07 -5.95
CA GLY A 532 15.77 -15.08 -6.51
C GLY A 532 15.96 -14.09 -7.66
N TYR A 533 14.96 -13.93 -8.54
CA TYR A 533 14.99 -12.92 -9.60
C TYR A 533 15.02 -11.49 -9.05
N MET A 534 14.15 -11.16 -8.10
CA MET A 534 14.02 -9.80 -7.58
C MET A 534 15.15 -9.41 -6.62
N TYR A 535 15.79 -10.39 -6.01
CA TYR A 535 16.88 -10.17 -5.05
C TYR A 535 18.25 -10.10 -5.72
N LYS A 536 18.52 -10.99 -6.68
CA LYS A 536 19.82 -11.15 -7.33
C LYS A 536 19.79 -11.03 -8.86
N GLY A 537 18.62 -10.89 -9.47
CA GLY A 537 18.47 -10.92 -10.92
C GLY A 537 18.67 -12.31 -11.51
N LEU A 538 18.50 -13.37 -10.72
CA LEU A 538 18.70 -14.74 -11.15
C LEU A 538 17.68 -15.15 -12.21
N ARG A 539 18.09 -15.98 -13.14
CA ARG A 539 17.22 -16.51 -14.20
C ARG A 539 16.31 -17.61 -13.64
N VAL A 540 15.16 -17.23 -13.11
CA VAL A 540 14.17 -18.14 -12.53
C VAL A 540 12.91 -18.18 -13.40
N THR A 541 12.27 -19.33 -13.51
CA THR A 541 10.99 -19.45 -14.22
C THR A 541 9.88 -18.97 -13.30
N SER A 542 8.89 -18.27 -13.84
CA SER A 542 7.71 -17.82 -13.09
C SER A 542 6.48 -18.68 -13.41
N GLY A 543 6.68 -20.00 -13.46
CA GLY A 543 5.55 -20.92 -13.65
C GLY A 543 4.67 -20.95 -12.41
N THR A 544 3.36 -20.76 -12.56
CA THR A 544 2.43 -21.05 -11.47
C THR A 544 2.03 -22.51 -11.51
N PRO A 545 2.02 -23.22 -10.36
CA PRO A 545 1.47 -24.59 -10.31
C PRO A 545 -0.01 -24.65 -10.72
N MET A 546 -0.69 -23.52 -10.68
CA MET A 546 -2.11 -23.40 -11.05
C MET A 546 -2.35 -23.19 -12.53
N ASN A 547 -1.31 -22.87 -13.31
CA ASN A 547 -1.46 -22.62 -14.74
C ASN A 547 -0.22 -23.09 -15.53
N PRO A 548 -0.04 -24.42 -15.71
CA PRO A 548 1.03 -24.95 -16.55
C PRO A 548 0.92 -24.49 -18.01
N GLU A 549 -0.23 -23.98 -18.45
CA GLU A 549 -0.43 -23.38 -19.79
C GLU A 549 0.35 -22.07 -19.97
N GLY A 550 0.84 -21.46 -18.89
CA GLY A 550 1.74 -20.29 -18.92
C GLY A 550 3.23 -20.65 -19.05
N ALA A 551 3.58 -21.91 -19.15
CA ALA A 551 4.95 -22.32 -19.40
C ALA A 551 5.36 -21.95 -20.84
N SER A 552 6.52 -21.28 -20.98
CA SER A 552 6.99 -20.69 -22.23
C SER A 552 7.36 -21.68 -23.33
N SER A 553 7.45 -22.94 -22.96
CA SER A 553 7.73 -24.04 -23.89
C SER A 553 7.07 -25.33 -23.40
N ASP A 554 6.83 -26.24 -24.32
CA ASP A 554 6.35 -27.58 -24.01
C ASP A 554 7.31 -28.31 -23.05
N ASN A 555 8.61 -28.01 -23.15
CA ASN A 555 9.63 -28.57 -22.26
C ASN A 555 9.44 -28.11 -20.81
N LEU A 556 9.21 -26.81 -20.55
CA LEU A 556 8.96 -26.31 -19.19
C LEU A 556 7.64 -26.86 -18.64
N ALA A 557 6.59 -26.92 -19.46
CA ALA A 557 5.33 -27.55 -19.07
C ALA A 557 5.53 -29.02 -18.66
N SER A 558 6.31 -29.78 -19.45
CA SER A 558 6.66 -31.16 -19.15
C SER A 558 7.43 -31.29 -17.83
N ILE A 559 8.41 -30.42 -17.58
CA ILE A 559 9.16 -30.41 -16.32
C ILE A 559 8.22 -30.18 -15.13
N TYR A 560 7.36 -29.15 -15.18
CA TYR A 560 6.40 -28.87 -14.10
C TYR A 560 5.45 -30.04 -13.82
N GLN A 561 4.96 -30.70 -14.86
CA GLN A 561 4.04 -31.83 -14.72
C GLN A 561 4.72 -33.06 -14.13
N ASN A 562 6.00 -33.27 -14.47
CA ASN A 562 6.74 -34.47 -14.07
C ASN A 562 7.75 -34.24 -12.93
N ILE A 563 7.69 -33.10 -12.23
CA ILE A 563 8.69 -32.75 -11.20
C ILE A 563 8.79 -33.78 -10.06
N ARG A 564 7.74 -34.55 -9.83
CA ARG A 564 7.68 -35.59 -8.79
C ARG A 564 8.33 -36.92 -9.22
N ASP A 565 8.50 -37.11 -10.52
CA ASP A 565 9.06 -38.35 -11.08
C ASP A 565 9.89 -38.08 -12.34
N LEU A 566 10.97 -37.33 -12.14
CA LEU A 566 11.87 -36.94 -13.23
C LEU A 566 12.64 -38.12 -13.82
N CYS A 567 12.75 -39.25 -13.10
CA CYS A 567 13.48 -40.41 -13.56
C CYS A 567 12.67 -41.31 -14.47
N SER A 568 11.33 -41.24 -14.44
CA SER A 568 10.45 -42.15 -15.20
C SER A 568 10.34 -41.79 -16.69
N SER A 569 10.81 -40.60 -17.10
CA SER A 569 10.59 -40.05 -18.41
C SER A 569 11.89 -39.53 -19.04
N ASP A 570 12.31 -40.09 -20.15
CA ASP A 570 13.45 -39.57 -20.94
C ASP A 570 13.14 -38.15 -21.46
N ILE A 571 11.88 -37.83 -21.68
CA ILE A 571 11.39 -36.49 -22.06
C ILE A 571 11.80 -35.45 -21.02
N SER A 572 11.77 -35.81 -19.73
CA SER A 572 12.15 -34.89 -18.67
C SER A 572 13.64 -34.56 -18.66
N LYS A 573 14.51 -35.55 -18.94
CA LYS A 573 15.97 -35.34 -19.01
C LYS A 573 16.35 -34.45 -20.20
N ASP A 574 15.75 -34.70 -21.35
CA ASP A 574 15.97 -33.89 -22.54
C ASP A 574 15.43 -32.47 -22.37
N ALA A 575 14.27 -32.30 -21.73
CA ALA A 575 13.71 -31.00 -21.40
C ALA A 575 14.62 -30.18 -20.48
N PHE A 576 15.21 -30.78 -19.42
CA PHE A 576 16.18 -30.13 -18.53
C PHE A 576 17.44 -29.66 -19.27
N SER A 577 17.97 -30.50 -20.18
CA SER A 577 19.11 -30.16 -21.02
C SER A 577 18.79 -29.04 -22.02
N ASN A 578 17.68 -29.14 -22.73
CA ASN A 578 17.29 -28.21 -23.77
C ASN A 578 17.01 -26.81 -23.19
N GLU A 579 16.37 -26.72 -22.02
CA GLU A 579 16.09 -25.46 -21.33
C GLU A 579 17.26 -24.99 -20.45
N LYS A 580 18.38 -25.70 -20.43
CA LYS A 580 19.55 -25.40 -19.57
C LYS A 580 19.20 -25.25 -18.09
N VAL A 581 18.33 -26.11 -17.57
CA VAL A 581 17.94 -26.08 -16.16
C VAL A 581 19.10 -26.51 -15.28
N GLY A 582 19.57 -25.59 -14.43
CA GLY A 582 20.66 -25.83 -13.50
C GLY A 582 20.21 -26.15 -12.08
N ALA A 583 18.98 -25.78 -11.74
CA ALA A 583 18.45 -25.96 -10.39
C ALA A 583 16.92 -26.00 -10.39
N VAL A 584 16.37 -26.55 -9.30
CA VAL A 584 14.94 -26.44 -8.95
C VAL A 584 14.86 -25.90 -7.53
N VAL A 585 14.07 -24.85 -7.34
CA VAL A 585 13.81 -24.24 -6.03
C VAL A 585 12.38 -24.55 -5.64
N PHE A 586 12.22 -25.20 -4.51
CA PHE A 586 10.92 -25.54 -3.94
C PHE A 586 10.62 -24.61 -2.77
N GLY A 587 9.38 -24.10 -2.70
CA GLY A 587 8.82 -23.49 -1.50
C GLY A 587 7.97 -24.50 -0.73
N LYS A 588 8.18 -24.57 0.57
CA LYS A 588 7.48 -25.52 1.43
C LYS A 588 6.00 -25.16 1.66
N ARG A 589 5.62 -23.90 1.46
CA ARG A 589 4.26 -23.39 1.68
C ARG A 589 3.75 -22.59 0.50
N GLY A 590 2.50 -22.74 0.18
CA GLY A 590 1.80 -22.01 -0.88
C GLY A 590 1.03 -20.78 -0.38
N VAL A 591 0.36 -20.11 -1.32
CA VAL A 591 -0.34 -18.81 -1.16
C VAL A 591 -1.28 -18.73 0.05
N TRP A 592 -1.85 -19.86 0.47
CA TRP A 592 -2.81 -19.92 1.58
C TRP A 592 -2.22 -20.59 2.83
N GLY A 593 -0.90 -20.63 2.98
CA GLY A 593 -0.22 -21.30 4.10
C GLY A 593 -0.30 -22.81 4.03
N GLN A 594 -0.80 -23.36 2.93
CA GLN A 594 -0.86 -24.81 2.72
C GLN A 594 0.57 -25.35 2.57
N THR A 595 0.86 -26.45 3.25
CA THR A 595 2.13 -27.17 2.99
C THR A 595 2.04 -27.79 1.61
N ILE A 596 2.88 -27.30 0.68
CA ILE A 596 2.97 -27.85 -0.69
C ILE A 596 3.98 -28.98 -0.72
N TRP A 597 5.14 -28.75 -0.06
CA TRP A 597 6.25 -29.69 -0.01
C TRP A 597 6.77 -29.82 1.41
N THR A 598 7.09 -31.01 1.81
CA THR A 598 7.85 -31.29 3.02
C THR A 598 9.31 -31.55 2.67
N ASP A 599 10.25 -31.26 3.60
CA ASP A 599 11.68 -31.56 3.40
C ASP A 599 11.90 -33.04 3.04
N SER A 600 11.10 -33.94 3.64
CA SER A 600 11.20 -35.38 3.39
C SER A 600 10.74 -35.76 1.98
N GLU A 601 9.70 -35.10 1.45
CA GLU A 601 9.25 -35.29 0.07
C GLU A 601 10.30 -34.82 -0.92
N ILE A 602 10.80 -33.58 -0.74
CA ILE A 602 11.80 -32.98 -1.65
C ILE A 602 13.07 -33.84 -1.69
N ARG A 603 13.58 -34.29 -0.52
CA ARG A 603 14.78 -35.14 -0.45
C ARG A 603 14.64 -36.50 -1.10
N ARG A 604 13.40 -36.98 -1.31
CA ARG A 604 13.08 -38.27 -1.94
C ARG A 604 12.76 -38.13 -3.43
N LEU A 605 12.75 -36.90 -3.97
CA LEU A 605 12.48 -36.71 -5.39
C LEU A 605 13.57 -37.38 -6.23
N PRO A 606 13.21 -38.34 -7.11
CA PRO A 606 14.17 -39.00 -7.97
C PRO A 606 14.77 -37.99 -8.97
N GLY A 607 16.06 -38.12 -9.25
CA GLY A 607 16.74 -37.26 -10.22
C GLY A 607 17.10 -35.86 -9.70
N LEU A 608 16.90 -35.59 -8.39
CA LEU A 608 17.27 -34.33 -7.75
C LEU A 608 18.14 -34.56 -6.52
N THR A 609 19.12 -33.70 -6.31
CA THR A 609 19.95 -33.68 -5.10
C THR A 609 19.78 -32.34 -4.38
N THR A 610 19.42 -32.39 -3.09
CA THR A 610 19.30 -31.19 -2.25
C THR A 610 20.68 -30.61 -1.96
N ILE A 611 20.86 -29.31 -2.21
CA ILE A 611 22.09 -28.55 -1.98
C ILE A 611 21.96 -27.77 -0.66
N SER A 612 20.89 -26.99 -0.51
CA SER A 612 20.65 -26.19 0.69
C SER A 612 19.18 -26.12 1.05
N THR A 613 18.90 -25.81 2.31
CA THR A 613 17.55 -25.76 2.88
C THR A 613 17.45 -24.58 3.82
N GLY A 614 16.57 -23.62 3.49
CA GLY A 614 16.14 -22.53 4.35
C GLY A 614 14.91 -22.91 5.18
N GLU A 615 14.28 -21.90 5.77
CA GLU A 615 13.03 -22.10 6.53
C GLU A 615 11.86 -22.44 5.58
N PHE A 616 11.80 -21.78 4.44
CA PHE A 616 10.72 -21.94 3.44
C PHE A 616 11.23 -22.47 2.10
N LEU A 617 12.47 -22.17 1.71
CA LEU A 617 13.05 -22.52 0.42
C LEU A 617 13.97 -23.74 0.52
N VAL A 618 13.96 -24.59 -0.50
CA VAL A 618 14.88 -25.72 -0.67
C VAL A 618 15.46 -25.67 -2.07
N LEU A 619 16.79 -25.64 -2.16
CA LEU A 619 17.51 -25.70 -3.43
C LEU A 619 17.91 -27.14 -3.73
N THR A 620 17.56 -27.56 -4.94
CA THR A 620 17.98 -28.85 -5.50
C THR A 620 18.65 -28.66 -6.85
N VAL A 621 19.50 -29.59 -7.23
CA VAL A 621 20.12 -29.65 -8.55
C VAL A 621 19.77 -30.96 -9.25
N PRO A 622 19.66 -30.98 -10.60
CA PRO A 622 19.49 -32.21 -11.35
C PRO A 622 20.64 -33.18 -11.14
N ASP A 623 20.33 -34.42 -10.81
CA ASP A 623 21.29 -35.51 -10.61
C ASP A 623 20.70 -36.80 -11.18
N PHE A 624 20.64 -36.86 -12.49
CA PHE A 624 20.08 -38.02 -13.21
C PHE A 624 20.93 -39.29 -13.11
N ALA A 625 22.13 -39.19 -12.52
CA ALA A 625 22.91 -40.40 -12.20
C ALA A 625 22.26 -41.21 -11.06
N LYS A 626 21.37 -40.59 -10.29
CA LYS A 626 20.58 -41.24 -9.23
C LYS A 626 19.27 -41.85 -9.72
N CYS A 627 18.95 -41.69 -10.98
CA CYS A 627 17.89 -42.41 -11.62
C CYS A 627 18.33 -43.85 -11.98
#